data_bc41808aa0840604e71bfc6ba9092596
#
_entry.id   bc41808aa0840604e71bfc6ba9092596
#
_cell.length_a   1.000
_cell.length_b   1.000
_cell.length_c   1.000
_cell.angle_alpha   90.00
_cell.angle_beta   90.00
_cell.angle_gamma   90.00
#
_symmetry.space_group_name_H-M   'P 1'
#
loop_
_entity.id
_entity.type
_entity.pdbx_description
1 polymer ?
#
loop_
_entity_poly.entity_id
_entity_poly.type
_entity_poly.pdbx_seq_one_letter_code
_entity_poly.pdbx_strand_id
1 'polypeptide(L)'
;KSNVTRGIPRLRELLHVTHNLKSPSTTIYLKDEYDNITKNKVEFIKNKLEYTILKDIVNKSEIYFDPKNDFVSTDINDDKDMLEIYKEFMNMNGNSEDCEISPWIIRLTFKKEKMMEKGIIMEDVYISLMKYDDERIKFVFSDDNSKELIGRISIVTDMKGTEKGLFNGLLDQSDVISAFKNIEEAIINNVVI
;
A
#
# COMPACT_ATOMS: atom_id res chain seq x y z
N LYS A 1 28.16 11.44 7.00
CA LYS A 1 28.50 12.38 8.11
C LYS A 1 27.23 13.07 8.58
N SER A 2 26.71 12.72 9.75
CA SER A 2 25.67 13.49 10.39
C SER A 2 26.29 14.74 11.02
N ASN A 3 26.15 15.89 10.38
CA ASN A 3 26.56 17.17 10.95
C ASN A 3 25.51 17.63 11.97
N VAL A 4 25.52 17.03 13.15
CA VAL A 4 24.66 17.49 14.25
C VAL A 4 25.23 18.78 14.82
N THR A 5 24.47 19.85 14.87
CA THR A 5 24.84 21.12 15.44
C THR A 5 25.08 20.95 16.97
N ARG A 6 26.28 21.21 17.44
CA ARG A 6 26.69 21.08 18.85
C ARG A 6 27.32 22.38 19.37
N GLY A 7 27.41 22.50 20.68
CA GLY A 7 28.06 23.64 21.33
C GLY A 7 27.30 24.95 21.22
N ILE A 8 28.01 26.06 21.07
CA ILE A 8 27.48 27.45 21.06
C ILE A 8 26.37 27.63 19.99
N PRO A 9 26.52 27.12 18.75
CA PRO A 9 25.46 27.22 17.75
C PRO A 9 24.15 26.55 18.20
N ARG A 10 24.24 25.39 18.85
CA ARG A 10 23.08 24.70 19.41
C ARG A 10 22.44 25.44 20.56
N LEU A 11 23.27 26.01 21.45
CA LEU A 11 22.78 26.84 22.54
C LEU A 11 22.01 28.06 22.03
N ARG A 12 22.54 28.71 20.98
CA ARG A 12 21.87 29.84 20.32
C ARG A 12 20.54 29.46 19.70
N GLU A 13 20.46 28.31 19.02
CA GLU A 13 19.19 27.77 18.49
C GLU A 13 18.14 27.57 19.58
N LEU A 14 18.55 27.05 20.75
CA LEU A 14 17.66 26.84 21.91
C LEU A 14 17.19 28.14 22.53
N LEU A 15 18.12 29.11 22.74
CA LEU A 15 17.81 30.41 23.34
C LEU A 15 16.87 31.24 22.47
N HIS A 16 17.00 31.16 21.15
CA HIS A 16 16.16 31.90 20.20
C HIS A 16 14.88 31.14 19.81
N VAL A 17 14.64 29.94 20.35
CA VAL A 17 13.48 29.08 20.00
C VAL A 17 13.33 28.98 18.47
N THR A 18 14.41 28.68 17.78
CA THR A 18 14.44 28.67 16.30
C THR A 18 13.56 27.55 15.76
N HIS A 19 12.57 27.86 14.93
CA HIS A 19 11.69 26.86 14.33
C HIS A 19 12.41 26.01 13.28
N ASN A 20 13.35 26.59 12.53
CA ASN A 20 14.11 25.88 11.49
C ASN A 20 15.50 25.50 12.01
N LEU A 21 15.64 24.31 12.55
CA LEU A 21 16.92 23.78 13.01
C LEU A 21 17.80 23.38 11.81
N LYS A 22 19.10 23.68 11.86
CA LYS A 22 20.07 23.30 10.80
C LYS A 22 20.26 21.78 10.67
N SER A 23 20.19 21.06 11.78
CA SER A 23 20.32 19.61 11.83
C SER A 23 19.39 19.05 12.89
N PRO A 24 18.09 18.89 12.57
CA PRO A 24 17.14 18.32 13.51
C PRO A 24 17.53 16.86 13.80
N SER A 25 17.66 16.50 15.08
CA SER A 25 17.90 15.14 15.50
C SER A 25 17.17 14.84 16.80
N THR A 26 16.58 13.66 16.88
CA THR A 26 15.93 13.14 18.08
C THR A 26 16.59 11.82 18.43
N THR A 27 17.05 11.69 19.69
CA THR A 27 17.58 10.43 20.21
C THR A 27 16.51 9.78 21.07
N ILE A 28 16.15 8.54 20.72
CA ILE A 28 15.15 7.76 21.43
C ILE A 28 15.87 6.69 22.24
N TYR A 29 15.61 6.64 23.53
CA TYR A 29 16.12 5.61 24.44
C TYR A 29 15.01 4.62 24.73
N LEU A 30 15.34 3.33 24.69
CA LEU A 30 14.42 2.27 25.11
C LEU A 30 14.41 2.20 26.64
N LYS A 31 13.28 1.77 27.23
CA LYS A 31 13.18 1.59 28.67
C LYS A 31 14.08 0.45 29.16
N ASP A 32 14.53 0.53 30.41
CA ASP A 32 15.44 -0.43 31.04
C ASP A 32 14.99 -1.89 31.03
N GLU A 33 13.69 -2.13 30.86
CA GLU A 33 13.11 -3.49 30.64
C GLU A 33 13.69 -4.19 29.40
N TYR A 34 14.40 -3.46 28.55
CA TYR A 34 14.99 -3.93 27.30
C TYR A 34 16.54 -4.06 27.37
N ASP A 35 17.13 -4.11 28.53
CA ASP A 35 18.60 -4.20 28.72
C ASP A 35 19.25 -5.42 28.04
N ASN A 36 18.47 -6.47 27.74
CA ASN A 36 18.90 -7.65 26.99
C ASN A 36 18.44 -7.64 25.52
N ILE A 37 18.49 -6.47 24.87
CA ILE A 37 18.00 -6.34 23.50
C ILE A 37 18.97 -6.96 22.53
N THR A 38 18.50 -8.01 21.83
CA THR A 38 19.16 -8.60 20.69
C THR A 38 19.13 -7.64 19.51
N LYS A 39 20.16 -7.67 18.65
CA LYS A 39 20.23 -6.87 17.42
C LYS A 39 18.90 -6.89 16.61
N ASN A 40 18.31 -8.06 16.50
CA ASN A 40 17.04 -8.28 15.78
C ASN A 40 15.85 -7.49 16.38
N LYS A 41 15.80 -7.32 17.71
CA LYS A 41 14.76 -6.51 18.36
C LYS A 41 14.93 -5.02 18.04
N VAL A 42 16.16 -4.54 17.98
CA VAL A 42 16.45 -3.14 17.61
C VAL A 42 16.06 -2.86 16.16
N GLU A 43 16.38 -3.78 15.25
CA GLU A 43 16.00 -3.70 13.84
C GLU A 43 14.48 -3.71 13.68
N PHE A 44 13.78 -4.58 14.40
CA PHE A 44 12.32 -4.61 14.40
C PHE A 44 11.71 -3.28 14.87
N ILE A 45 12.22 -2.70 15.97
CA ILE A 45 11.74 -1.41 16.48
C ILE A 45 12.05 -0.28 15.49
N LYS A 46 13.25 -0.30 14.88
CA LYS A 46 13.65 0.64 13.83
C LYS A 46 12.66 0.58 12.67
N ASN A 47 12.36 -0.60 12.16
CA ASN A 47 11.47 -0.80 11.03
C ASN A 47 10.02 -0.33 11.34
N LYS A 48 9.57 -0.55 12.58
CA LYS A 48 8.27 -0.03 13.04
C LYS A 48 8.19 1.48 13.18
N LEU A 49 9.33 2.15 13.43
CA LEU A 49 9.41 3.61 13.54
C LEU A 49 9.66 4.29 12.19
N GLU A 50 10.19 3.56 11.22
CA GLU A 50 10.52 4.10 9.91
C GLU A 50 9.24 4.26 9.08
N TYR A 51 8.97 5.50 8.66
CA TYR A 51 7.85 5.80 7.78
C TYR A 51 8.05 5.11 6.43
N THR A 52 7.11 4.24 6.08
CA THR A 52 7.14 3.48 4.84
C THR A 52 5.86 3.70 4.06
N ILE A 53 5.99 4.09 2.82
CA ILE A 53 4.87 4.25 1.89
C ILE A 53 4.85 3.08 0.90
N LEU A 54 3.70 2.84 0.30
CA LEU A 54 3.52 1.76 -0.67
C LEU A 54 4.53 1.84 -1.82
N LYS A 55 4.91 3.04 -2.25
CA LYS A 55 5.93 3.30 -3.28
C LYS A 55 7.28 2.66 -2.99
N ASP A 56 7.67 2.58 -1.74
CA ASP A 56 8.99 2.07 -1.36
C ASP A 56 9.10 0.56 -1.61
N ILE A 57 7.99 -0.15 -1.43
CA ILE A 57 7.91 -1.60 -1.56
C ILE A 57 7.41 -2.08 -2.92
N VAL A 58 6.74 -1.23 -3.69
CA VAL A 58 6.29 -1.56 -5.05
C VAL A 58 7.48 -1.56 -6.01
N ASN A 59 7.60 -2.62 -6.79
CA ASN A 59 8.59 -2.77 -7.85
C ASN A 59 8.07 -2.19 -9.17
N LYS A 60 6.85 -2.59 -9.54
CA LYS A 60 6.20 -2.24 -10.79
C LYS A 60 4.71 -2.07 -10.58
N SER A 61 4.13 -1.08 -11.24
CA SER A 61 2.69 -0.89 -11.32
C SER A 61 2.26 -0.85 -12.78
N GLU A 62 1.18 -1.53 -13.09
CA GLU A 62 0.64 -1.65 -14.44
C GLU A 62 -0.88 -1.59 -14.41
N ILE A 63 -1.45 -0.90 -15.39
CA ILE A 63 -2.90 -0.84 -15.57
C ILE A 63 -3.28 -1.80 -16.67
N TYR A 64 -4.15 -2.76 -16.37
CA TYR A 64 -4.68 -3.75 -17.30
C TYR A 64 -6.16 -3.55 -17.54
N PHE A 65 -6.58 -3.86 -18.76
CA PHE A 65 -7.99 -4.02 -19.09
C PHE A 65 -8.35 -5.50 -19.06
N ASP A 66 -9.18 -5.89 -18.10
CA ASP A 66 -9.64 -7.25 -17.91
C ASP A 66 -11.18 -7.27 -17.90
N PRO A 67 -11.83 -7.50 -19.04
CA PRO A 67 -13.28 -7.45 -19.17
C PRO A 67 -14.00 -8.55 -18.38
N LYS A 68 -13.28 -9.58 -17.93
CA LYS A 68 -13.80 -10.66 -17.09
C LYS A 68 -13.52 -10.45 -15.61
N ASN A 69 -13.15 -9.22 -15.22
CA ASN A 69 -12.87 -8.88 -13.84
C ASN A 69 -14.13 -8.91 -12.98
N ASP A 70 -14.51 -10.10 -12.54
CA ASP A 70 -15.62 -10.34 -11.61
C ASP A 70 -15.15 -10.93 -10.27
N PHE A 71 -13.88 -10.74 -9.89
CA PHE A 71 -13.14 -11.39 -8.81
C PHE A 71 -12.97 -12.91 -8.95
N VAL A 72 -13.53 -13.50 -9.96
CA VAL A 72 -13.62 -14.96 -10.13
C VAL A 72 -12.82 -15.43 -11.33
N SER A 73 -12.76 -14.61 -12.38
CA SER A 73 -12.09 -14.94 -13.63
C SER A 73 -11.24 -13.78 -14.14
N THR A 74 -10.19 -14.12 -14.86
CA THR A 74 -9.27 -13.15 -15.46
C THR A 74 -8.70 -13.72 -16.74
N ASP A 75 -8.37 -12.85 -17.69
CA ASP A 75 -7.61 -13.22 -18.90
C ASP A 75 -6.09 -13.23 -18.62
N ILE A 76 -5.63 -12.72 -17.44
CA ILE A 76 -4.23 -12.72 -17.02
C ILE A 76 -3.89 -14.06 -16.36
N ASN A 77 -3.10 -14.88 -17.06
CA ASN A 77 -2.80 -16.25 -16.62
C ASN A 77 -2.08 -16.31 -15.27
N ASP A 78 -1.19 -15.38 -15.00
CA ASP A 78 -0.38 -15.35 -13.78
C ASP A 78 -1.21 -15.05 -12.51
N ASP A 79 -2.38 -14.46 -12.67
CA ASP A 79 -3.25 -14.06 -11.56
C ASP A 79 -4.36 -15.10 -11.27
N LYS A 80 -4.49 -16.14 -12.11
CA LYS A 80 -5.59 -17.11 -11.98
C LYS A 80 -5.58 -17.86 -10.67
N ASP A 81 -4.45 -18.40 -10.28
CA ASP A 81 -4.32 -19.19 -9.05
C ASP A 81 -4.69 -18.35 -7.81
N MET A 82 -4.28 -17.09 -7.81
CA MET A 82 -4.59 -16.15 -6.72
C MET A 82 -6.11 -15.87 -6.64
N LEU A 83 -6.76 -15.67 -7.78
CA LEU A 83 -8.21 -15.41 -7.83
C LEU A 83 -9.03 -16.67 -7.48
N GLU A 84 -8.57 -17.87 -7.85
CA GLU A 84 -9.23 -19.10 -7.44
C GLU A 84 -9.23 -19.28 -5.92
N ILE A 85 -8.10 -19.04 -5.26
CA ILE A 85 -8.00 -19.07 -3.80
C ILE A 85 -8.93 -18.02 -3.16
N TYR A 86 -8.93 -16.80 -3.69
CA TYR A 86 -9.80 -15.75 -3.21
C TYR A 86 -11.30 -16.13 -3.34
N LYS A 87 -11.68 -16.71 -4.48
CA LYS A 87 -13.04 -17.22 -4.72
C LYS A 87 -13.45 -18.29 -3.71
N GLU A 88 -12.59 -19.25 -3.44
CA GLU A 88 -12.86 -20.29 -2.44
C GLU A 88 -13.09 -19.67 -1.06
N PHE A 89 -12.28 -18.71 -0.69
CA PHE A 89 -12.42 -17.97 0.57
C PHE A 89 -13.75 -17.21 0.67
N MET A 90 -14.15 -16.51 -0.39
CA MET A 90 -15.41 -15.78 -0.45
C MET A 90 -16.62 -16.72 -0.36
N ASN A 91 -16.57 -17.85 -1.05
CA ASN A 91 -17.62 -18.88 -1.01
C ASN A 91 -17.79 -19.47 0.40
N MET A 92 -16.70 -19.70 1.12
CA MET A 92 -16.75 -20.21 2.51
C MET A 92 -17.41 -19.21 3.47
N ASN A 93 -17.22 -17.92 3.25
CA ASN A 93 -17.75 -16.86 4.11
C ASN A 93 -19.18 -16.45 3.77
N GLY A 94 -19.77 -16.99 2.70
CA GLY A 94 -21.15 -16.69 2.28
C GLY A 94 -21.36 -15.25 1.79
N ASN A 95 -20.29 -14.51 1.53
CA ASN A 95 -20.34 -13.15 1.05
C ASN A 95 -20.35 -13.13 -0.48
N SER A 96 -21.54 -13.13 -1.08
CA SER A 96 -21.68 -12.67 -2.47
C SER A 96 -21.77 -11.15 -2.45
N GLU A 97 -20.67 -10.47 -2.71
CA GLU A 97 -20.71 -9.03 -2.90
C GLU A 97 -21.27 -8.73 -4.30
N ASP A 98 -22.53 -8.35 -4.37
CA ASP A 98 -23.17 -7.83 -5.58
C ASP A 98 -22.70 -6.38 -5.83
N CYS A 99 -21.45 -6.18 -6.15
CA CYS A 99 -20.94 -4.86 -6.54
C CYS A 99 -20.42 -4.92 -7.98
N GLU A 100 -20.74 -3.89 -8.76
CA GLU A 100 -20.16 -3.75 -10.09
C GLU A 100 -18.73 -3.23 -9.98
N ILE A 101 -17.81 -3.89 -10.69
CA ILE A 101 -16.40 -3.60 -10.67
C ILE A 101 -15.98 -3.09 -12.04
N SER A 102 -15.05 -2.15 -12.05
CA SER A 102 -14.43 -1.68 -13.28
C SER A 102 -13.69 -2.82 -13.98
N PRO A 103 -13.76 -2.94 -15.32
CA PRO A 103 -12.91 -3.85 -16.08
C PRO A 103 -11.43 -3.45 -16.09
N TRP A 104 -11.11 -2.26 -15.60
CA TRP A 104 -9.75 -1.79 -15.45
C TRP A 104 -9.22 -2.12 -14.06
N ILE A 105 -8.02 -2.66 -14.02
CA ILE A 105 -7.35 -3.05 -12.78
C ILE A 105 -5.96 -2.42 -12.69
N ILE A 106 -5.51 -2.17 -11.48
CA ILE A 106 -4.14 -1.78 -11.18
C ILE A 106 -3.44 -3.01 -10.59
N ARG A 107 -2.45 -3.52 -11.31
CA ARG A 107 -1.65 -4.66 -10.90
C ARG A 107 -0.31 -4.19 -10.35
N LEU A 108 -0.04 -4.52 -9.11
CA LEU A 108 1.19 -4.18 -8.40
C LEU A 108 2.07 -5.42 -8.27
N THR A 109 3.34 -5.26 -8.55
CA THR A 109 4.37 -6.26 -8.22
C THR A 109 5.24 -5.70 -7.11
N PHE A 110 5.50 -6.48 -6.06
CA PHE A 110 6.20 -6.02 -4.88
C PHE A 110 7.65 -6.49 -4.84
N LYS A 111 8.49 -5.72 -4.14
CA LYS A 111 9.89 -6.06 -3.86
C LYS A 111 9.94 -6.97 -2.63
N LYS A 112 9.92 -8.28 -2.84
CA LYS A 112 9.91 -9.28 -1.76
C LYS A 112 11.05 -9.06 -0.75
N GLU A 113 12.26 -8.77 -1.23
CA GLU A 113 13.43 -8.51 -0.38
C GLU A 113 13.21 -7.33 0.55
N LYS A 114 12.69 -6.21 0.04
CA LYS A 114 12.39 -5.03 0.87
C LYS A 114 11.28 -5.26 1.88
N MET A 115 10.25 -6.01 1.49
CA MET A 115 9.16 -6.37 2.40
C MET A 115 9.69 -7.24 3.53
N MET A 116 10.51 -8.25 3.22
CA MET A 116 11.15 -9.09 4.23
C MET A 116 12.09 -8.29 5.14
N GLU A 117 12.91 -7.39 4.58
CA GLU A 117 13.81 -6.53 5.34
C GLU A 117 13.05 -5.66 6.35
N LYS A 118 11.90 -5.13 5.96
CA LYS A 118 11.05 -4.28 6.81
C LYS A 118 10.08 -5.08 7.70
N GLY A 119 9.97 -6.38 7.50
CA GLY A 119 9.02 -7.23 8.21
C GLY A 119 7.57 -6.94 7.85
N ILE A 120 7.31 -6.53 6.61
CA ILE A 120 5.98 -6.24 6.05
C ILE A 120 5.48 -7.48 5.32
N ILE A 121 4.26 -7.89 5.56
CA ILE A 121 3.54 -8.97 4.87
C ILE A 121 2.44 -8.40 3.97
N MET A 122 1.91 -9.22 3.07
CA MET A 122 0.85 -8.79 2.14
C MET A 122 -0.44 -8.41 2.87
N GLU A 123 -0.70 -9.00 4.04
CA GLU A 123 -1.83 -8.63 4.89
C GLU A 123 -1.70 -7.20 5.44
N ASP A 124 -0.49 -6.74 5.80
CA ASP A 124 -0.25 -5.35 6.25
C ASP A 124 -0.60 -4.36 5.13
N VAL A 125 -0.23 -4.70 3.89
CA VAL A 125 -0.57 -3.91 2.70
C VAL A 125 -2.09 -3.85 2.50
N TYR A 126 -2.77 -5.00 2.63
CA TYR A 126 -4.23 -5.09 2.55
C TYR A 126 -4.90 -4.18 3.60
N ILE A 127 -4.50 -4.30 4.87
CA ILE A 127 -5.06 -3.50 5.96
C ILE A 127 -4.86 -2.01 5.71
N SER A 128 -3.70 -1.63 5.18
CA SER A 128 -3.37 -0.22 4.91
C SER A 128 -4.16 0.34 3.73
N LEU A 129 -4.39 -0.45 2.68
CA LEU A 129 -5.26 -0.09 1.56
C LEU A 129 -6.72 0.04 1.99
N MET A 130 -7.22 -0.90 2.81
CA MET A 130 -8.59 -0.83 3.33
C MET A 130 -8.80 0.38 4.25
N LYS A 131 -7.81 0.79 5.03
CA LYS A 131 -7.86 2.03 5.81
C LYS A 131 -7.87 3.29 4.94
N TYR A 132 -7.29 3.23 3.76
CA TYR A 132 -7.26 4.35 2.82
C TYR A 132 -8.63 4.55 2.15
N ASP A 133 -9.22 3.48 1.62
CA ASP A 133 -10.56 3.50 1.00
C ASP A 133 -11.13 2.07 0.91
N ASP A 134 -11.91 1.65 1.90
CA ASP A 134 -12.52 0.32 1.96
C ASP A 134 -13.79 0.18 1.10
N GLU A 135 -14.43 1.28 0.76
CA GLU A 135 -15.69 1.28 0.02
C GLU A 135 -15.47 1.15 -1.48
N ARG A 136 -14.45 1.81 -2.01
CA ARG A 136 -14.21 1.90 -3.47
C ARG A 136 -13.10 1.02 -3.99
N ILE A 137 -12.23 0.54 -3.10
CA ILE A 137 -11.07 -0.27 -3.47
C ILE A 137 -11.29 -1.71 -3.01
N LYS A 138 -11.07 -2.65 -3.91
CA LYS A 138 -10.96 -4.07 -3.58
C LYS A 138 -9.56 -4.55 -3.93
N PHE A 139 -8.91 -5.20 -2.97
CA PHE A 139 -7.54 -5.66 -3.12
C PHE A 139 -7.45 -7.17 -2.95
N VAL A 140 -6.95 -7.83 -3.97
CA VAL A 140 -6.64 -9.27 -3.95
C VAL A 140 -5.13 -9.43 -4.10
N PHE A 141 -4.53 -10.32 -3.34
CA PHE A 141 -3.08 -10.47 -3.29
C PHE A 141 -2.64 -11.94 -3.26
N SER A 142 -1.42 -12.18 -3.72
CA SER A 142 -0.78 -13.48 -3.70
C SER A 142 -0.28 -13.86 -2.29
N ASP A 143 -0.10 -15.15 -2.05
CA ASP A 143 0.55 -15.65 -0.83
C ASP A 143 1.98 -15.11 -0.69
N ASP A 144 2.39 -14.79 0.56
CA ASP A 144 3.74 -14.29 0.88
C ASP A 144 4.88 -15.24 0.46
N ASN A 145 4.58 -16.55 0.33
CA ASN A 145 5.53 -17.56 -0.13
C ASN A 145 5.63 -17.65 -1.65
N SER A 146 4.77 -16.99 -2.39
CA SER A 146 4.79 -16.97 -3.85
C SER A 146 6.15 -16.50 -4.39
N LYS A 147 6.51 -16.94 -5.58
CA LYS A 147 7.77 -16.51 -6.24
C LYS A 147 7.79 -15.01 -6.47
N GLU A 148 6.68 -14.47 -6.97
CA GLU A 148 6.44 -13.05 -7.14
C GLU A 148 5.27 -12.65 -6.26
N LEU A 149 5.42 -11.55 -5.56
CA LEU A 149 4.34 -10.97 -4.77
C LEU A 149 3.54 -10.02 -5.66
N ILE A 150 2.29 -10.38 -5.88
CA ILE A 150 1.39 -9.66 -6.78
C ILE A 150 0.21 -9.18 -5.97
N GLY A 151 -0.18 -7.93 -6.20
CA GLY A 151 -1.42 -7.36 -5.68
C GLY A 151 -2.24 -6.77 -6.80
N ARG A 152 -3.54 -6.98 -6.74
CA ARG A 152 -4.51 -6.57 -7.74
C ARG A 152 -5.54 -5.66 -7.09
N ILE A 153 -5.58 -4.42 -7.54
CA ILE A 153 -6.54 -3.41 -7.09
C ILE A 153 -7.63 -3.31 -8.14
N SER A 154 -8.86 -3.55 -7.72
CA SER A 154 -10.07 -3.34 -8.52
C SER A 154 -10.88 -2.21 -7.92
N ILE A 155 -11.51 -1.39 -8.77
CA ILE A 155 -12.30 -0.24 -8.34
C ILE A 155 -13.78 -0.57 -8.50
N VAL A 156 -14.53 -0.37 -7.44
CA VAL A 156 -15.99 -0.52 -7.41
C VAL A 156 -16.62 0.68 -8.12
N THR A 157 -17.47 0.40 -9.12
CA THR A 157 -18.09 1.43 -9.98
C THR A 157 -19.51 1.77 -9.57
N ASP A 158 -20.21 0.86 -8.89
CA ASP A 158 -21.58 1.09 -8.43
C ASP A 158 -21.73 0.75 -6.95
N MET A 159 -21.97 1.77 -6.16
CA MET A 159 -22.44 1.63 -4.80
C MET A 159 -23.95 1.78 -4.81
N LYS A 160 -24.68 0.79 -4.32
CA LYS A 160 -26.13 0.84 -4.17
C LYS A 160 -26.55 2.13 -3.43
N GLY A 161 -26.97 3.15 -4.17
CA GLY A 161 -27.57 4.37 -3.63
C GLY A 161 -26.82 5.68 -3.89
N THR A 162 -25.70 5.69 -4.55
CA THR A 162 -25.04 6.89 -5.02
C THR A 162 -25.20 7.06 -6.53
N GLU A 163 -25.42 8.30 -6.95
CA GLU A 163 -25.68 8.68 -8.34
C GLU A 163 -24.76 7.96 -9.32
N LYS A 164 -25.34 7.47 -10.41
CA LYS A 164 -24.66 6.83 -11.54
C LYS A 164 -23.40 7.60 -11.87
N GLY A 165 -22.35 7.03 -11.38
CA GLY A 165 -21.14 7.74 -11.14
C GLY A 165 -20.27 8.02 -12.35
N LEU A 166 -19.12 8.36 -12.05
CA LEU A 166 -17.96 8.85 -12.79
C LEU A 166 -17.66 8.20 -14.16
N PHE A 167 -18.24 7.04 -14.50
CA PHE A 167 -17.88 6.28 -15.70
C PHE A 167 -19.03 6.08 -16.71
N ASN A 168 -20.24 6.55 -16.43
CA ASN A 168 -21.40 6.37 -17.32
C ASN A 168 -21.55 7.47 -18.40
N GLY A 169 -20.61 8.33 -18.58
CA GLY A 169 -20.61 9.32 -19.64
C GLY A 169 -19.39 9.16 -20.53
N LEU A 170 -19.59 8.72 -21.78
CA LEU A 170 -18.78 9.02 -23.00
C LEU A 170 -17.32 9.49 -22.75
N LEU A 171 -16.58 8.80 -21.87
CA LEU A 171 -15.14 9.06 -21.75
C LEU A 171 -14.43 8.22 -22.80
N ASP A 172 -13.61 8.87 -23.61
CA ASP A 172 -12.68 8.18 -24.48
C ASP A 172 -11.75 7.29 -23.64
N GLN A 173 -11.30 6.17 -24.19
CA GLN A 173 -10.38 5.25 -23.49
C GLN A 173 -9.14 5.97 -22.90
N SER A 174 -8.69 7.05 -23.54
CA SER A 174 -7.59 7.88 -23.07
C SER A 174 -7.88 8.57 -21.74
N ASP A 175 -9.11 9.03 -21.54
CA ASP A 175 -9.54 9.73 -20.32
C ASP A 175 -9.65 8.77 -19.15
N VAL A 176 -10.17 7.55 -19.42
CA VAL A 176 -10.24 6.47 -18.42
C VAL A 176 -8.84 6.06 -17.97
N ILE A 177 -7.92 5.84 -18.91
CA ILE A 177 -6.53 5.48 -18.57
C ILE A 177 -5.87 6.60 -17.76
N SER A 178 -6.13 7.85 -18.10
CA SER A 178 -5.58 9.00 -17.36
C SER A 178 -6.14 9.07 -15.95
N ALA A 179 -7.44 8.80 -15.76
CA ALA A 179 -8.06 8.74 -14.45
C ALA A 179 -7.47 7.60 -13.59
N PHE A 180 -7.29 6.41 -14.18
CA PHE A 180 -6.66 5.28 -13.48
C PHE A 180 -5.21 5.55 -13.10
N LYS A 181 -4.44 6.25 -13.94
CA LYS A 181 -3.07 6.67 -13.59
C LYS A 181 -3.05 7.63 -12.41
N ASN A 182 -3.97 8.57 -12.36
CA ASN A 182 -4.06 9.48 -11.21
C ASN A 182 -4.43 8.74 -9.92
N ILE A 183 -5.32 7.76 -10.00
CA ILE A 183 -5.70 6.91 -8.86
C ILE A 183 -4.50 6.06 -8.43
N GLU A 184 -3.81 5.44 -9.37
CA GLU A 184 -2.59 4.66 -9.13
C GLU A 184 -1.54 5.49 -8.40
N GLU A 185 -1.23 6.69 -8.91
CA GLU A 185 -0.27 7.60 -8.30
C GLU A 185 -0.72 8.04 -6.90
N ALA A 186 -2.00 8.31 -6.70
CA ALA A 186 -2.54 8.69 -5.41
C ALA A 186 -2.41 7.55 -4.39
N ILE A 187 -2.75 6.33 -4.76
CA ILE A 187 -2.63 5.14 -3.89
C ILE A 187 -1.16 4.91 -3.54
N ILE A 188 -0.29 4.83 -4.53
CA ILE A 188 1.13 4.51 -4.33
C ILE A 188 1.85 5.55 -3.47
N ASN A 189 1.53 6.83 -3.61
CA ASN A 189 2.21 7.90 -2.89
C ASN A 189 1.63 8.19 -1.50
N ASN A 190 0.37 7.86 -1.23
CA ASN A 190 -0.32 8.26 0.00
C ASN A 190 -0.59 7.10 0.97
N VAL A 191 -0.59 5.85 0.50
CA VAL A 191 -0.80 4.70 1.40
C VAL A 191 0.46 4.46 2.23
N VAL A 192 0.29 4.52 3.55
CA VAL A 192 1.33 4.29 4.56
C VAL A 192 1.12 2.90 5.16
N ILE A 193 2.21 2.14 5.26
CA ILE A 193 2.21 0.74 5.73
C ILE A 193 2.84 0.66 7.11
#